data_eba1ca2e062502dac8590c7817e419e4
#
_entry.id   eba1ca2e062502dac8590c7817e419e4
#
_cell.length_a   1.000
_cell.length_b   1.000
_cell.length_c   1.000
_cell.angle_alpha   90.00
_cell.angle_beta   90.00
_cell.angle_gamma   90.00
#
_symmetry.space_group_name_H-M   'P 1'
#
loop_
_entity.id
_entity.type
_entity.pdbx_description
1 polymer ?
#
loop_
_entity_poly.entity_id
_entity_poly.type
_entity_poly.pdbx_seq_one_letter_code
_entity_poly.pdbx_strand_id
1 'polypeptide(L)'
;MKIFKFLIIFIFSVNVFAAEMKINAAHIKANQPGQNITAGFIKILSDSTLKITQINSKDAKKIEIHSMKMEKGPYGDSIMKMRKIDNPTIQANKEYILMPGGDHLMIYGLKKQLTPNDTYEITFVLEDENGHSFEKNISFKIY
;
A
#
# COMPACT_ATOMS: atom_id res chain seq x y z
N MET A 1 -11.74 -37.91 -52.39
CA MET A 1 -11.56 -36.48 -52.23
C MET A 1 -11.68 -36.14 -50.75
N LYS A 2 -10.55 -35.97 -50.01
CA LYS A 2 -10.59 -35.73 -48.56
C LYS A 2 -10.57 -34.22 -48.34
N ILE A 3 -11.68 -33.67 -47.77
CA ILE A 3 -11.80 -32.26 -47.45
C ILE A 3 -11.12 -32.05 -46.08
N PHE A 4 -9.97 -31.39 -46.12
CA PHE A 4 -9.23 -31.00 -44.90
C PHE A 4 -9.89 -29.72 -44.33
N LYS A 5 -10.71 -29.86 -43.27
CA LYS A 5 -11.26 -28.70 -42.58
C LYS A 5 -10.18 -28.02 -41.77
N PHE A 6 -9.71 -26.86 -42.24
CA PHE A 6 -8.78 -25.99 -41.54
C PHE A 6 -9.55 -25.29 -40.40
N LEU A 7 -9.30 -25.68 -39.16
CA LEU A 7 -9.86 -25.02 -37.97
C LEU A 7 -8.99 -23.79 -37.67
N ILE A 8 -9.46 -22.59 -38.02
CA ILE A 8 -8.82 -21.34 -37.66
C ILE A 8 -9.14 -21.07 -36.18
N ILE A 9 -8.14 -21.27 -35.30
CA ILE A 9 -8.21 -20.86 -33.90
C ILE A 9 -7.94 -19.36 -33.86
N PHE A 10 -8.97 -18.57 -33.60
CA PHE A 10 -8.85 -17.13 -33.36
C PHE A 10 -8.35 -16.91 -31.94
N ILE A 11 -7.04 -16.68 -31.77
CA ILE A 11 -6.46 -16.35 -30.48
C ILE A 11 -6.83 -14.90 -30.17
N PHE A 12 -7.82 -14.73 -29.31
CA PHE A 12 -8.19 -13.42 -28.74
C PHE A 12 -7.08 -13.05 -27.72
N SER A 13 -6.15 -12.20 -28.10
CA SER A 13 -5.17 -11.62 -27.16
C SER A 13 -5.92 -10.63 -26.25
N VAL A 14 -6.18 -11.04 -25.01
CA VAL A 14 -6.67 -10.14 -23.98
C VAL A 14 -5.50 -9.25 -23.55
N ASN A 15 -5.54 -7.98 -23.95
CA ASN A 15 -4.62 -7.00 -23.42
C ASN A 15 -5.03 -6.74 -21.95
N VAL A 16 -4.33 -7.36 -21.01
CA VAL A 16 -4.41 -7.00 -19.60
C VAL A 16 -3.68 -5.67 -19.43
N PHE A 17 -4.42 -4.57 -19.42
CA PHE A 17 -3.90 -3.29 -19.00
C PHE A 17 -3.63 -3.36 -17.49
N ALA A 18 -2.38 -3.53 -17.11
CA ALA A 18 -1.98 -3.35 -15.72
C ALA A 18 -2.01 -1.85 -15.41
N ALA A 19 -2.68 -1.46 -14.31
CA ALA A 19 -2.70 -0.08 -13.83
C ALA A 19 -1.27 0.46 -13.67
N GLU A 20 -0.98 1.60 -14.27
CA GLU A 20 0.31 2.27 -14.07
C GLU A 20 0.31 2.99 -12.74
N MET A 21 1.23 2.59 -11.86
CA MET A 21 1.36 3.15 -10.52
C MET A 21 2.76 3.71 -10.32
N LYS A 22 2.85 5.01 -10.04
CA LYS A 22 4.09 5.72 -9.71
C LYS A 22 4.22 5.92 -8.20
N ILE A 23 5.38 5.54 -7.66
CA ILE A 23 5.73 5.78 -6.27
C ILE A 23 6.66 6.99 -6.23
N ASN A 24 6.13 8.14 -5.77
CA ASN A 24 6.88 9.39 -5.72
C ASN A 24 7.78 9.48 -4.48
N ALA A 25 7.40 8.81 -3.40
CA ALA A 25 8.20 8.70 -2.18
C ALA A 25 7.75 7.48 -1.39
N ALA A 26 8.68 6.76 -0.78
CA ALA A 26 8.41 5.64 0.12
C ALA A 26 9.50 5.59 1.20
N HIS A 27 9.15 5.90 2.45
CA HIS A 27 10.06 6.01 3.57
C HIS A 27 9.51 5.33 4.82
N ILE A 28 10.41 4.74 5.61
CA ILE A 28 10.09 4.17 6.94
C ILE A 28 11.04 4.80 7.95
N LYS A 29 10.50 5.19 9.09
CA LYS A 29 11.30 5.64 10.23
C LYS A 29 12.02 4.45 10.86
N ALA A 30 13.32 4.56 11.10
CA ALA A 30 14.05 3.56 11.88
C ALA A 30 13.42 3.42 13.27
N ASN A 31 13.19 2.18 13.72
CA ASN A 31 12.66 1.93 15.06
C ASN A 31 13.76 2.11 16.11
N GLN A 32 13.38 2.55 17.30
CA GLN A 32 14.32 2.66 18.41
C GLN A 32 14.74 1.27 18.93
N PRO A 33 15.95 1.14 19.49
CA PRO A 33 16.40 -0.11 20.08
C PRO A 33 15.37 -0.68 21.08
N GLY A 34 15.05 -1.96 20.92
CA GLY A 34 14.06 -2.65 21.76
C GLY A 34 12.60 -2.40 21.38
N GLN A 35 12.30 -1.54 20.41
CA GLN A 35 10.96 -1.34 19.88
C GLN A 35 10.75 -2.19 18.62
N ASN A 36 9.61 -2.83 18.52
CA ASN A 36 9.21 -3.64 17.39
C ASN A 36 8.07 -3.02 16.55
N ILE A 37 7.90 -1.70 16.67
CA ILE A 37 6.88 -0.91 15.98
C ILE A 37 7.51 0.31 15.32
N THR A 38 7.02 0.70 14.15
CA THR A 38 7.43 1.92 13.48
C THR A 38 6.35 2.45 12.53
N ALA A 39 6.59 3.64 11.98
CA ALA A 39 5.72 4.28 11.00
C ALA A 39 6.37 4.34 9.61
N GLY A 40 5.54 4.19 8.59
CA GLY A 40 5.93 4.34 7.20
C GLY A 40 5.07 5.39 6.48
N PHE A 41 5.65 6.00 5.45
CA PHE A 41 5.07 7.09 4.67
C PHE A 41 5.27 6.81 3.19
N ILE A 42 4.26 7.13 2.38
CA ILE A 42 4.31 6.87 0.94
C ILE A 42 3.45 7.87 0.18
N LYS A 43 3.89 8.21 -1.03
CA LYS A 43 3.10 8.94 -2.01
C LYS A 43 2.94 8.11 -3.26
N ILE A 44 1.70 7.86 -3.63
CA ILE A 44 1.32 7.02 -4.77
C ILE A 44 0.47 7.84 -5.72
N LEU A 45 0.78 7.76 -7.01
CA LEU A 45 -0.07 8.23 -8.10
C LEU A 45 -0.41 7.04 -8.99
N SER A 46 -1.69 6.81 -9.23
CA SER A 46 -2.19 5.76 -10.12
C SER A 46 -3.04 6.36 -11.23
N ASP A 47 -2.98 5.81 -12.44
CA ASP A 47 -3.87 6.15 -13.54
C ASP A 47 -5.28 5.56 -13.39
N SER A 48 -5.43 4.60 -12.48
CA SER A 48 -6.66 3.84 -12.22
C SER A 48 -7.03 3.89 -10.74
N THR A 49 -8.34 3.80 -10.46
CA THR A 49 -8.83 3.68 -9.08
C THR A 49 -8.49 2.30 -8.53
N LEU A 50 -7.79 2.26 -7.40
CA LEU A 50 -7.33 1.03 -6.76
C LEU A 50 -7.74 1.02 -5.29
N LYS A 51 -8.21 -0.11 -4.82
CA LYS A 51 -8.50 -0.36 -3.41
C LYS A 51 -7.35 -1.14 -2.77
N ILE A 52 -6.84 -0.66 -1.65
CA ILE A 52 -5.83 -1.40 -0.88
C ILE A 52 -6.58 -2.41 0.00
N THR A 53 -6.47 -3.69 -0.32
CA THR A 53 -7.17 -4.76 0.42
C THR A 53 -6.30 -5.37 1.50
N GLN A 54 -4.98 -5.40 1.31
CA GLN A 54 -4.03 -5.95 2.28
C GLN A 54 -2.65 -5.32 2.12
N ILE A 55 -1.90 -5.26 3.21
CA ILE A 55 -0.51 -4.80 3.23
C ILE A 55 0.31 -5.77 4.07
N ASN A 56 1.39 -6.30 3.50
CA ASN A 56 2.20 -7.33 4.11
C ASN A 56 3.69 -7.02 4.03
N SER A 57 4.46 -7.60 4.94
CA SER A 57 5.91 -7.72 4.84
C SER A 57 6.36 -9.02 5.49
N LYS A 58 7.38 -9.67 4.93
CA LYS A 58 8.02 -10.85 5.53
C LYS A 58 8.68 -10.55 6.87
N ASP A 59 9.06 -9.29 7.11
CA ASP A 59 9.82 -8.84 8.28
C ASP A 59 8.95 -8.14 9.35
N ALA A 60 7.63 -8.18 9.21
CA ALA A 60 6.68 -7.68 10.21
C ALA A 60 5.52 -8.67 10.44
N LYS A 61 4.87 -8.57 11.59
CA LYS A 61 3.67 -9.37 11.88
C LYS A 61 2.41 -8.80 11.25
N LYS A 62 2.31 -7.46 11.19
CA LYS A 62 1.12 -6.76 10.73
C LYS A 62 1.47 -5.35 10.26
N ILE A 63 0.82 -4.90 9.18
CA ILE A 63 0.88 -3.52 8.70
C ILE A 63 -0.54 -3.01 8.49
N GLU A 64 -0.83 -1.82 9.00
CA GLU A 64 -2.14 -1.16 8.89
C GLU A 64 -1.97 0.29 8.46
N ILE A 65 -3.00 0.87 7.84
CA ILE A 65 -3.07 2.31 7.61
C ILE A 65 -3.90 2.91 8.75
N HIS A 66 -3.35 3.94 9.38
CA HIS A 66 -4.00 4.70 10.43
C HIS A 66 -4.19 6.15 10.02
N SER A 67 -5.30 6.74 10.41
CA SER A 67 -5.54 8.17 10.30
C SER A 67 -5.39 8.83 11.67
N MET A 68 -4.81 10.02 11.68
CA MET A 68 -4.75 10.89 12.87
C MET A 68 -5.85 11.93 12.77
N LYS A 69 -6.78 11.95 13.71
CA LYS A 69 -7.86 12.94 13.80
C LYS A 69 -7.84 13.65 15.13
N MET A 70 -8.00 14.98 15.08
CA MET A 70 -8.25 15.79 16.26
C MET A 70 -9.73 15.65 16.63
N GLU A 71 -10.02 15.19 17.82
CA GLU A 71 -11.36 15.13 18.39
C GLU A 71 -11.43 15.99 19.66
N LYS A 72 -12.62 16.53 19.96
CA LYS A 72 -12.82 17.23 21.24
C LYS A 72 -12.92 16.22 22.37
N GLY A 73 -12.08 16.38 23.36
CA GLY A 73 -12.15 15.61 24.61
C GLY A 73 -13.33 16.02 25.47
N PRO A 74 -13.63 15.23 26.52
CA PRO A 74 -14.78 15.46 27.40
C PRO A 74 -14.74 16.80 28.13
N TYR A 75 -13.58 17.44 28.26
CA TYR A 75 -13.39 18.75 28.90
C TYR A 75 -13.15 19.90 27.91
N GLY A 76 -13.44 19.68 26.60
CA GLY A 76 -13.28 20.68 25.54
C GLY A 76 -11.85 20.83 25.01
N ASP A 77 -10.91 20.06 25.53
CA ASP A 77 -9.54 19.93 25.03
C ASP A 77 -9.51 19.22 23.68
N SER A 78 -8.43 19.41 22.92
CA SER A 78 -8.23 18.71 21.65
C SER A 78 -7.41 17.46 21.89
N ILE A 79 -7.99 16.30 21.63
CA ILE A 79 -7.33 14.99 21.75
C ILE A 79 -7.03 14.45 20.35
N MET A 80 -5.78 14.04 20.12
CA MET A 80 -5.40 13.36 18.90
C MET A 80 -5.69 11.87 19.01
N LYS A 81 -6.57 11.35 18.16
CA LYS A 81 -6.90 9.93 18.09
C LYS A 81 -6.42 9.31 16.82
N MET A 82 -5.80 8.13 16.93
CA MET A 82 -5.46 7.27 15.82
C MET A 82 -6.58 6.27 15.57
N ARG A 83 -7.00 6.13 14.32
CA ARG A 83 -8.00 5.13 13.91
C ARG A 83 -7.49 4.38 12.69
N LYS A 84 -7.64 3.07 12.70
CA LYS A 84 -7.40 2.24 11.51
C LYS A 84 -8.33 2.62 10.39
N ILE A 85 -7.80 2.69 9.17
CA ILE A 85 -8.55 2.82 7.93
C ILE A 85 -8.61 1.45 7.27
N ASP A 86 -9.80 0.93 7.08
CA ASP A 86 -10.00 -0.33 6.38
C ASP A 86 -10.20 -0.10 4.88
N ASN A 87 -9.43 -0.83 4.08
CA ASN A 87 -9.54 -0.86 2.63
C ASN A 87 -9.59 0.53 1.96
N PRO A 88 -8.61 1.42 2.20
CA PRO A 88 -8.62 2.73 1.59
C PRO A 88 -8.47 2.66 0.07
N THR A 89 -9.00 3.68 -0.60
CA THR A 89 -9.00 3.77 -2.06
C THR A 89 -8.01 4.82 -2.55
N ILE A 90 -7.15 4.43 -3.49
CA ILE A 90 -6.32 5.31 -4.30
C ILE A 90 -7.16 5.73 -5.48
N GLN A 91 -7.53 7.02 -5.58
CA GLN A 91 -8.33 7.53 -6.69
C GLN A 91 -7.47 7.72 -7.94
N ALA A 92 -8.02 7.41 -9.11
CA ALA A 92 -7.35 7.63 -10.39
C ALA A 92 -6.91 9.08 -10.56
N ASN A 93 -5.66 9.26 -11.02
CA ASN A 93 -5.04 10.56 -11.32
C ASN A 93 -4.99 11.55 -10.11
N LYS A 94 -5.11 11.01 -8.89
CA LYS A 94 -4.99 11.78 -7.65
C LYS A 94 -3.90 11.18 -6.77
N GLU A 95 -3.03 12.03 -6.25
CA GLU A 95 -1.97 11.58 -5.36
C GLU A 95 -2.56 11.08 -4.03
N TYR A 96 -2.26 9.82 -3.69
CA TYR A 96 -2.59 9.23 -2.39
C TYR A 96 -1.38 9.39 -1.47
N ILE A 97 -1.58 10.09 -0.34
CA ILE A 97 -0.48 10.54 0.51
C ILE A 97 -0.65 9.98 1.92
N LEU A 98 0.35 9.23 2.36
CA LEU A 98 0.57 8.88 3.76
C LEU A 98 1.80 9.64 4.25
N MET A 99 1.65 10.49 5.29
CA MET A 99 2.66 11.46 5.72
C MET A 99 2.68 11.64 7.24
N PRO A 100 3.80 12.12 7.81
CA PRO A 100 3.84 12.46 9.23
C PRO A 100 2.77 13.48 9.61
N GLY A 101 2.06 13.23 10.72
CA GLY A 101 0.96 14.09 11.19
C GLY A 101 -0.38 13.88 10.48
N GLY A 102 -0.43 13.05 9.45
CA GLY A 102 -1.63 12.66 8.73
C GLY A 102 -1.83 11.14 8.75
N ASP A 103 -2.45 10.63 7.70
CA ASP A 103 -2.58 9.18 7.50
C ASP A 103 -1.19 8.57 7.30
N HIS A 104 -0.95 7.38 7.85
CA HIS A 104 0.36 6.74 7.83
C HIS A 104 0.27 5.22 7.94
N LEU A 105 1.33 4.52 7.53
CA LEU A 105 1.50 3.10 7.79
C LEU A 105 1.95 2.89 9.23
N MET A 106 1.31 1.97 9.93
CA MET A 106 1.78 1.44 11.21
C MET A 106 2.26 0.02 11.02
N ILE A 107 3.53 -0.22 11.30
CA ILE A 107 4.21 -1.51 11.12
C ILE A 107 4.44 -2.10 12.49
N TYR A 108 3.86 -3.27 12.76
CA TYR A 108 3.88 -3.95 14.05
C TYR A 108 4.65 -5.26 14.01
N GLY A 109 5.32 -5.56 15.09
CA GLY A 109 6.01 -6.82 15.25
C GLY A 109 7.16 -7.00 14.27
N LEU A 110 7.99 -5.95 14.13
CA LEU A 110 9.24 -6.01 13.39
C LEU A 110 10.12 -7.15 13.93
N LYS A 111 10.64 -7.97 13.04
CA LYS A 111 11.51 -9.13 13.39
C LYS A 111 12.95 -8.74 13.64
N LYS A 112 13.35 -7.53 13.20
CA LYS A 112 14.72 -7.00 13.35
C LYS A 112 14.70 -5.49 13.52
N GLN A 113 15.80 -4.96 14.06
CA GLN A 113 16.08 -3.53 14.07
C GLN A 113 16.25 -3.02 12.64
N LEU A 114 15.61 -1.90 12.33
CA LEU A 114 15.77 -1.22 11.04
C LEU A 114 16.98 -0.30 11.07
N THR A 115 17.85 -0.41 10.08
CA THR A 115 19.08 0.38 9.97
C THR A 115 18.86 1.53 8.98
N PRO A 116 19.16 2.79 9.35
CA PRO A 116 19.11 3.90 8.40
C PRO A 116 19.93 3.63 7.14
N ASN A 117 19.42 4.10 6.00
CA ASN A 117 19.95 3.92 4.64
C ASN A 117 19.74 2.51 4.04
N ASP A 118 19.26 1.54 4.80
CA ASP A 118 18.78 0.27 4.27
C ASP A 118 17.41 0.43 3.59
N THR A 119 16.94 -0.64 2.97
CA THR A 119 15.61 -0.73 2.36
C THR A 119 14.74 -1.75 3.07
N TYR A 120 13.43 -1.52 3.02
CA TYR A 120 12.43 -2.40 3.60
C TYR A 120 11.31 -2.66 2.59
N GLU A 121 11.04 -3.94 2.31
CA GLU A 121 10.05 -4.33 1.31
C GLU A 121 8.67 -4.51 1.93
N ILE A 122 7.70 -3.84 1.33
CA ILE A 122 6.28 -3.98 1.65
C ILE A 122 5.50 -4.36 0.40
N THR A 123 4.65 -5.37 0.52
CA THR A 123 3.73 -5.82 -0.52
C THR A 123 2.35 -5.23 -0.27
N PHE A 124 1.83 -4.48 -1.22
CA PHE A 124 0.45 -4.02 -1.26
C PHE A 124 -0.36 -4.97 -2.13
N VAL A 125 -1.47 -5.47 -1.60
CA VAL A 125 -2.48 -6.18 -2.38
C VAL A 125 -3.54 -5.18 -2.78
N LEU A 126 -3.71 -5.00 -4.08
CA LEU A 126 -4.55 -3.99 -4.68
C LEU A 126 -5.67 -4.66 -5.49
N GLU A 127 -6.83 -4.05 -5.50
CA GLU A 127 -7.98 -4.49 -6.29
C GLU A 127 -8.42 -3.34 -7.19
N ASP A 128 -8.61 -3.62 -8.49
CA ASP A 128 -9.15 -2.65 -9.44
C ASP A 128 -10.68 -2.56 -9.39
N GLU A 129 -11.27 -1.65 -10.16
CA GLU A 129 -12.72 -1.45 -10.23
C GLU A 129 -13.48 -2.66 -10.81
N ASN A 130 -12.80 -3.59 -11.47
CA ASN A 130 -13.38 -4.83 -12.00
C ASN A 130 -13.27 -6.00 -11.01
N GLY A 131 -12.67 -5.79 -9.84
CA GLY A 131 -12.45 -6.82 -8.83
C GLY A 131 -11.23 -7.69 -9.09
N HIS A 132 -10.33 -7.32 -10.02
CA HIS A 132 -9.08 -8.03 -10.22
C HIS A 132 -8.06 -7.62 -9.16
N SER A 133 -7.54 -8.60 -8.44
CA SER A 133 -6.51 -8.38 -7.42
C SER A 133 -5.12 -8.64 -7.99
N PHE A 134 -4.17 -7.78 -7.61
CA PHE A 134 -2.76 -7.95 -7.94
C PHE A 134 -1.87 -7.43 -6.80
N GLU A 135 -0.62 -7.88 -6.79
CA GLU A 135 0.35 -7.47 -5.78
C GLU A 135 1.35 -6.47 -6.36
N LYS A 136 1.73 -5.49 -5.54
CA LYS A 136 2.78 -4.53 -5.83
C LYS A 136 3.79 -4.51 -4.69
N ASN A 137 5.01 -4.94 -4.98
CA ASN A 137 6.14 -4.81 -4.06
C ASN A 137 6.72 -3.41 -4.15
N ILE A 138 6.87 -2.76 -3.01
CA ILE A 138 7.40 -1.40 -2.90
C ILE A 138 8.56 -1.40 -1.92
N SER A 139 9.69 -0.88 -2.38
CA SER A 139 10.90 -0.69 -1.57
C SER A 139 10.85 0.65 -0.86
N PHE A 140 10.88 0.63 0.45
CA PHE A 140 10.90 1.80 1.32
C PHE A 140 12.32 2.09 1.79
N LYS A 141 12.75 3.34 1.73
CA LYS A 141 14.02 3.77 2.29
C LYS A 141 13.87 4.01 3.80
N ILE A 142 14.79 3.46 4.58
CA ILE A 142 14.82 3.65 6.04
C ILE A 142 15.63 4.92 6.38
N TYR A 143 15.10 5.79 7.27
CA TYR A 143 15.75 7.03 7.75
C TYR A 143 15.68 7.15 9.26
#